data_d81f2b94b99c6292ed4954d32f2a84fd
#
_entry.id   d81f2b94b99c6292ed4954d32f2a84fd
#
_cell.length_a   1.000
_cell.length_b   1.000
_cell.length_c   1.000
_cell.angle_alpha   90.00
_cell.angle_beta   90.00
_cell.angle_gamma   90.00
#
_symmetry.space_group_name_H-M   'P 1'
#
loop_
_entity.id
_entity.type
_entity.pdbx_description
1 polymer ?
#
loop_
_entity_poly.entity_id
_entity_poly.type
_entity_poly.pdbx_seq_one_letter_code
_entity_poly.pdbx_strand_id
1 'polypeptide(L)'
;MKLQSDVTIHYITGVRKMSLTGSDLALDSLYNTYQVTGLPLGPICAPSADAINAALYPDETFVAENYLYFCATSPESTELHFSRTLQEHEQAVAIYAPLWQQYDKERGIE
;
A
#
# COMPACT_ATOMS: atom_id res chain seq x y z
N MET A 1 12.32 8.63 -0.57
CA MET A 1 12.08 7.18 -0.56
C MET A 1 11.06 6.82 -1.65
N LYS A 2 10.98 5.56 -2.00
CA LYS A 2 9.93 5.07 -2.91
C LYS A 2 8.63 4.95 -2.13
N LEU A 3 7.48 5.27 -2.77
CA LEU A 3 6.18 5.21 -2.10
C LEU A 3 5.75 3.78 -1.77
N GLN A 4 6.11 2.81 -2.60
CA GLN A 4 5.80 1.39 -2.39
C GLN A 4 4.31 1.16 -2.11
N SER A 5 3.47 1.73 -2.96
CA SER A 5 2.02 1.66 -2.82
C SER A 5 1.45 0.54 -3.69
N ASP A 6 0.80 -0.43 -3.07
CA ASP A 6 0.21 -1.58 -3.76
C ASP A 6 -0.82 -1.20 -4.81
N VAL A 7 -1.55 -0.12 -4.58
CA VAL A 7 -2.59 0.32 -5.53
C VAL A 7 -2.04 0.68 -6.90
N THR A 8 -0.77 1.09 -6.99
CA THR A 8 -0.13 1.35 -8.29
C THR A 8 0.09 0.05 -9.06
N ILE A 9 0.39 -1.04 -8.37
CA ILE A 9 0.50 -2.37 -8.99
C ILE A 9 -0.88 -2.84 -9.46
N HIS A 10 -1.92 -2.65 -8.65
CA HIS A 10 -3.30 -2.97 -9.05
C HIS A 10 -3.70 -2.21 -10.33
N TYR A 11 -3.28 -0.96 -10.46
CA TYR A 11 -3.53 -0.15 -11.66
C TYR A 11 -2.84 -0.76 -12.89
N ILE A 12 -1.59 -1.19 -12.75
CA ILE A 12 -0.82 -1.77 -13.86
C ILE A 12 -1.40 -3.10 -14.32
N THR A 13 -1.72 -3.99 -13.39
CA THR A 13 -2.15 -5.36 -13.68
C THR A 13 -3.65 -5.50 -13.92
N GLY A 14 -4.45 -4.58 -13.39
CA GLY A 14 -5.91 -4.68 -13.38
C GLY A 14 -6.46 -5.69 -12.38
N VAL A 15 -5.61 -6.25 -11.52
CA VAL A 15 -5.99 -7.25 -10.51
C VAL A 15 -5.77 -6.68 -9.12
N ARG A 16 -6.82 -6.71 -8.29
CA ARG A 16 -6.76 -6.27 -6.88
C ARG A 16 -6.51 -7.48 -6.00
N LYS A 17 -5.34 -7.55 -5.40
CA LYS A 17 -4.99 -8.58 -4.42
C LYS A 17 -4.34 -7.98 -3.18
N MET A 18 -4.50 -8.65 -2.05
CA MET A 18 -4.00 -8.19 -0.76
C MET A 18 -2.50 -8.47 -0.60
N SER A 19 -2.00 -9.52 -1.25
CA SER A 19 -0.59 -9.92 -1.12
C SER A 19 0.07 -9.91 -2.50
N LEU A 20 1.07 -9.05 -2.68
CA LEU A 20 1.82 -8.96 -3.93
C LEU A 20 2.98 -9.95 -3.94
N THR A 21 3.24 -10.52 -5.12
CA THR A 21 4.37 -11.43 -5.33
C THR A 21 5.63 -10.64 -5.69
N GLY A 22 6.79 -11.31 -5.66
CA GLY A 22 8.04 -10.69 -6.11
C GLY A 22 7.99 -10.24 -7.56
N SER A 23 7.32 -10.98 -8.44
CA SER A 23 7.16 -10.59 -9.84
C SER A 23 6.26 -9.37 -9.99
N ASP A 24 5.24 -9.23 -9.17
CA ASP A 24 4.40 -8.01 -9.13
C ASP A 24 5.24 -6.79 -8.78
N LEU A 25 6.07 -6.90 -7.75
CA LEU A 25 6.91 -5.81 -7.27
C LEU A 25 8.01 -5.43 -8.28
N ALA A 26 8.38 -6.35 -9.14
CA ALA A 26 9.45 -6.16 -10.13
C ALA A 26 8.94 -5.65 -11.49
N LEU A 27 7.65 -5.40 -11.65
CA LEU A 27 7.09 -4.93 -12.93
C LEU A 27 7.80 -3.67 -13.43
N ASP A 28 8.21 -3.68 -14.69
CA ASP A 28 8.86 -2.55 -15.35
C ASP A 28 7.80 -1.57 -15.85
N SER A 29 7.49 -0.58 -15.04
CA SER A 29 6.50 0.45 -15.35
C SER A 29 6.82 1.73 -14.59
N LEU A 30 6.61 2.87 -15.23
CA LEU A 30 6.73 4.18 -14.57
C LEU A 30 5.61 4.42 -13.55
N TYR A 31 4.58 3.60 -13.54
CA TYR A 31 3.54 3.60 -12.49
C TYR A 31 3.95 2.77 -11.27
N ASN A 32 4.97 1.93 -11.37
CA ASN A 32 5.36 1.05 -10.27
C ASN A 32 6.15 1.79 -9.20
N THR A 33 5.50 2.16 -8.10
CA THR A 33 6.11 2.90 -7.00
C THR A 33 7.07 2.08 -6.14
N TYR A 34 7.19 0.78 -6.40
CA TYR A 34 8.27 -0.06 -5.84
C TYR A 34 9.56 0.08 -6.63
N GLN A 35 9.49 0.55 -7.88
CA GLN A 35 10.65 0.67 -8.78
C GLN A 35 11.08 2.12 -9.00
N VAL A 36 10.14 3.06 -9.02
CA VAL A 36 10.43 4.48 -9.26
C VAL A 36 10.38 5.28 -7.97
N THR A 37 11.20 6.33 -7.89
CA THR A 37 11.20 7.27 -6.77
C THR A 37 10.18 8.36 -7.03
N GLY A 38 9.41 8.73 -5.99
CA GLY A 38 8.41 9.79 -6.08
C GLY A 38 7.06 9.29 -6.57
N LEU A 39 6.31 10.19 -7.20
CA LEU A 39 4.97 9.90 -7.68
C LEU A 39 4.98 9.01 -8.93
N PRO A 40 3.89 8.24 -9.16
CA PRO A 40 3.76 7.51 -10.42
C PRO A 40 3.63 8.47 -11.60
N LEU A 41 3.75 7.94 -12.82
CA LEU A 41 3.74 8.73 -14.06
C LEU A 41 2.50 9.63 -14.21
N GLY A 42 1.37 9.20 -13.68
CA GLY A 42 0.13 9.96 -13.75
C GLY A 42 -0.90 9.48 -12.74
N PRO A 43 -2.12 10.05 -12.75
CA PRO A 43 -3.19 9.63 -11.86
C PRO A 43 -3.59 8.18 -12.09
N ILE A 44 -4.01 7.50 -11.02
CA ILE A 44 -4.50 6.12 -11.08
C ILE A 44 -5.97 6.01 -10.68
N CYS A 45 -6.57 7.10 -10.20
CA CYS A 45 -7.98 7.14 -9.80
C CYS A 45 -8.47 8.58 -9.79
N ALA A 46 -9.77 8.75 -9.55
CA ALA A 46 -10.40 10.04 -9.26
C ALA A 46 -10.66 10.12 -7.75
N PRO A 47 -9.77 10.76 -6.97
CA PRO A 47 -9.92 10.79 -5.51
C PRO A 47 -11.11 11.66 -5.08
N SER A 48 -11.67 11.32 -3.91
CA SER A 48 -12.73 12.13 -3.28
C SER A 48 -12.19 13.48 -2.80
N ALA A 49 -13.09 14.43 -2.53
CA ALA A 49 -12.71 15.71 -1.93
C ALA A 49 -12.02 15.52 -0.57
N ASP A 50 -12.47 14.54 0.23
CA ASP A 50 -11.85 14.22 1.51
C ASP A 50 -10.41 13.71 1.35
N ALA A 51 -10.16 12.86 0.35
CA ALA A 51 -8.82 12.36 0.07
C ALA A 51 -7.87 13.48 -0.37
N ILE A 52 -8.33 14.39 -1.24
CA ILE A 52 -7.56 15.54 -1.67
C ILE A 52 -7.24 16.45 -0.48
N ASN A 53 -8.24 16.73 0.35
CA ASN A 53 -8.08 17.58 1.52
C ASN A 53 -7.08 16.96 2.52
N ALA A 54 -7.12 15.65 2.73
CA ALA A 54 -6.18 14.94 3.59
C ALA A 54 -4.73 15.03 3.09
N ALA A 55 -4.54 15.03 1.78
CA ALA A 55 -3.21 15.19 1.19
C ALA A 55 -2.67 16.62 1.35
N LEU A 56 -3.55 17.63 1.22
CA LEU A 56 -3.18 19.04 1.36
C LEU A 56 -2.97 19.44 2.84
N TYR A 57 -3.75 18.87 3.73
CA TYR A 57 -3.75 19.18 5.16
C TYR A 57 -3.67 17.88 5.97
N PRO A 58 -2.51 17.19 5.97
CA PRO A 58 -2.37 15.94 6.71
C PRO A 58 -2.52 16.14 8.21
N ASP A 59 -2.94 15.10 8.91
CA ASP A 59 -3.10 15.11 10.36
C ASP A 59 -1.77 15.47 11.05
N GLU A 60 -1.77 16.54 11.81
CA GLU A 60 -0.56 17.09 12.43
C GLU A 60 0.06 16.12 13.45
N THR A 61 -0.75 15.43 14.23
CA THR A 61 -0.29 14.43 15.19
C THR A 61 0.38 13.27 14.49
N PHE A 62 -0.22 12.78 13.41
CA PHE A 62 0.33 11.71 12.60
C PHE A 62 1.69 12.09 12.00
N VAL A 63 1.80 13.29 11.46
CA VAL A 63 3.06 13.81 10.90
C VAL A 63 4.12 13.96 11.98
N ALA A 64 3.74 14.49 13.16
CA ALA A 64 4.65 14.69 14.30
C ALA A 64 5.18 13.35 14.83
N GLU A 65 4.36 12.29 14.81
CA GLU A 65 4.76 10.94 15.22
C GLU A 65 5.67 10.24 14.21
N ASN A 66 5.83 10.81 13.02
CA ASN A 66 6.74 10.34 11.99
C ASN A 66 6.44 8.92 11.49
N TYR A 67 5.17 8.61 11.29
CA TYR A 67 4.74 7.34 10.71
C TYR A 67 5.01 7.32 9.20
N LEU A 68 5.90 6.47 8.76
CA LEU A 68 6.30 6.35 7.35
C LEU A 68 5.76 5.10 6.66
N TYR A 69 5.25 4.14 7.42
CA TYR A 69 4.80 2.84 6.89
C TYR A 69 3.42 2.51 7.41
N PHE A 70 2.66 1.80 6.59
CA PHE A 70 1.38 1.26 7.02
C PHE A 70 1.06 -0.05 6.30
N CYS A 71 0.21 -0.86 6.91
CA CYS A 71 -0.35 -2.05 6.28
C CYS A 71 -1.75 -2.33 6.82
N ALA A 72 -2.54 -3.10 6.08
CA ALA A 72 -3.86 -3.51 6.52
C ALA A 72 -3.74 -4.55 7.64
N THR A 73 -4.59 -4.45 8.65
CA THR A 73 -4.61 -5.43 9.75
C THR A 73 -5.38 -6.69 9.35
N SER A 74 -6.41 -6.54 8.51
CA SER A 74 -7.23 -7.64 8.02
C SER A 74 -7.79 -7.25 6.65
N PRO A 75 -8.00 -8.24 5.73
CA PRO A 75 -8.59 -7.96 4.43
C PRO A 75 -9.99 -7.35 4.49
N GLU A 76 -10.74 -7.62 5.54
CA GLU A 76 -12.12 -7.17 5.71
C GLU A 76 -12.24 -5.93 6.61
N SER A 77 -11.15 -5.49 7.19
CA SER A 77 -11.10 -4.31 8.05
C SER A 77 -10.62 -3.09 7.29
N THR A 78 -11.12 -1.91 7.67
CA THR A 78 -10.59 -0.62 7.22
C THR A 78 -9.48 -0.09 8.14
N GLU A 79 -9.16 -0.83 9.21
CA GLU A 79 -8.14 -0.47 10.17
C GLU A 79 -6.74 -0.70 9.60
N LEU A 80 -5.84 0.27 9.81
CA LEU A 80 -4.47 0.21 9.35
C LEU A 80 -3.51 0.16 10.54
N HIS A 81 -2.41 -0.56 10.38
CA HIS A 81 -1.31 -0.57 11.33
C HIS A 81 -0.20 0.37 10.82
N PHE A 82 0.20 1.34 11.64
CA PHE A 82 1.21 2.32 11.28
C PHE A 82 2.53 2.03 12.02
N SER A 83 3.63 2.23 11.32
CA SER A 83 4.97 2.00 11.86
C SER A 83 5.91 3.15 11.50
N ARG A 84 6.90 3.42 12.36
CA ARG A 84 7.90 4.46 12.16
C ARG A 84 9.13 3.96 11.40
N THR A 85 9.49 2.70 11.59
CA THR A 85 10.68 2.11 10.98
C THR A 85 10.32 0.95 10.06
N LEU A 86 11.21 0.64 9.11
CA LEU A 86 11.04 -0.52 8.23
C LEU A 86 10.97 -1.81 9.04
N GLN A 87 11.79 -1.94 10.08
CA GLN A 87 11.80 -3.13 10.94
C GLN A 87 10.44 -3.37 11.60
N GLU A 88 9.85 -2.32 12.19
CA GLU A 88 8.51 -2.40 12.80
C GLU A 88 7.46 -2.78 11.75
N HIS A 89 7.57 -2.20 10.56
CA HIS A 89 6.66 -2.50 9.46
C HIS A 89 6.76 -3.97 9.03
N GLU A 90 7.98 -4.48 8.87
CA GLU A 90 8.20 -5.89 8.51
C GLU A 90 7.67 -6.85 9.57
N GLN A 91 7.80 -6.51 10.85
CA GLN A 91 7.21 -7.29 11.95
C GLN A 91 5.68 -7.32 11.87
N ALA A 92 5.05 -6.18 11.57
CA ALA A 92 3.61 -6.09 11.40
C ALA A 92 3.15 -6.90 10.18
N VAL A 93 3.85 -6.79 9.06
CA VAL A 93 3.55 -7.55 7.84
C VAL A 93 3.63 -9.05 8.11
N ALA A 94 4.63 -9.50 8.88
CA ALA A 94 4.76 -10.92 9.23
C ALA A 94 3.55 -11.44 10.01
N ILE A 95 2.91 -10.59 10.82
CA ILE A 95 1.71 -10.95 11.58
C ILE A 95 0.47 -11.01 10.68
N TYR A 96 0.31 -10.05 9.77
CA TYR A 96 -0.93 -9.89 9.00
C TYR A 96 -0.91 -10.53 7.61
N ALA A 97 0.27 -10.73 7.01
CA ALA A 97 0.39 -11.29 5.67
C ALA A 97 -0.29 -12.66 5.49
N PRO A 98 -0.24 -13.59 6.45
CA PRO A 98 -0.96 -14.86 6.30
C PRO A 98 -2.47 -14.68 6.11
N LEU A 99 -3.07 -13.66 6.73
CA LEU A 99 -4.50 -13.34 6.57
C LEU A 99 -4.79 -12.83 5.16
N TRP A 100 -3.91 -12.00 4.61
CA TRP A 100 -4.05 -11.48 3.24
C TRP A 100 -3.95 -12.60 2.21
N GLN A 101 -2.97 -13.48 2.38
CA GLN A 101 -2.73 -14.61 1.49
C GLN A 101 -3.91 -15.59 1.51
N GLN A 102 -4.46 -15.87 2.68
CA GLN A 102 -5.63 -16.72 2.83
C GLN A 102 -6.85 -16.13 2.14
N TYR A 103 -7.06 -14.83 2.31
CA TYR A 103 -8.16 -14.09 1.67
C TYR A 103 -8.06 -14.16 0.14
N ASP A 104 -6.87 -13.90 -0.41
CA ASP A 104 -6.64 -13.95 -1.85
C ASP A 104 -6.88 -15.37 -2.39
N LYS A 105 -6.41 -16.39 -1.68
CA LYS A 105 -6.58 -17.78 -2.04
C LYS A 105 -8.05 -18.19 -2.07
N GLU A 106 -8.82 -17.79 -1.07
CA GLU A 106 -10.26 -18.08 -0.98
C GLU A 106 -11.05 -17.42 -2.10
N ARG A 107 -10.56 -16.31 -2.63
CA ARG A 107 -11.16 -15.58 -3.76
C ARG A 107 -10.63 -16.03 -5.12
N GLY A 108 -9.74 -17.04 -5.15
CA GLY A 108 -9.14 -17.54 -6.38
C GLY A 108 -8.12 -16.62 -7.02
N ILE A 109 -7.53 -15.72 -6.24
CA ILE A 109 -6.49 -14.79 -6.67
C ILE A 109 -5.13 -15.33 -6.20
N GLU A 110 -4.20 -15.49 -7.12
CA GLU A 110 -2.84 -15.95 -6.82
C GLU A 110 -1.78 -14.92 -7.21
#